data_9c0de3eb2d0de1a7b2981638cfa80696
#
_entry.id   9c0de3eb2d0de1a7b2981638cfa80696
#
_cell.length_a   1.000
_cell.length_b   1.000
_cell.length_c   1.000
_cell.angle_alpha   90.00
_cell.angle_beta   90.00
_cell.angle_gamma   90.00
#
_symmetry.space_group_name_H-M   'P 1'
#
loop_
_entity.id
_entity.type
_entity.pdbx_description
1 polymer ?
#
loop_
_entity_poly.entity_id
_entity_poly.type
_entity_poly.pdbx_seq_one_letter_code
_entity_poly.pdbx_strand_id
1 'polypeptide(L)'
;MNSFLEVSIPMDYKNTIITPKTDFPMKAGLPTREPGMLSRWEEQDLYEAMLEKNKDLPPFVLHDGPPFSNGDIHMGHALNKTLKDFIVRSHAMMGYYTPYVPGWDNHGLPIETAIIKKSKLNHKAMPVPQFRAACEEFAETYIQRQMAGFKRLGVVGNWKHPYRTMDKHFEAQEVKVFGRMFDKGYIYKGLKPVYWCPVCATAVAEAEIEYHDDPCTSVYVKFPMKDDLGKLAGFDLSRTYFVIWTTTIWTLPGNLAICLHPRETYVLVKAEGGETYIMAEALMDKVMHIGGFEHYEVIASYPGQFFENMLAQHPFLDKTSRLVNAEYVTMDSGTGCVHTAPGFGADDYQTCMRYGMDLVVPVDDYGRHTDYAGKYAGMTTEES
;
A
#
# COMPACT_ATOMS: atom_id res chain seq x y z
N MET A 1 -59.28 -49.65 -63.67
CA MET A 1 -58.48 -48.67 -62.95
C MET A 1 -58.90 -48.71 -61.49
N ASN A 2 -58.17 -49.56 -60.70
CA ASN A 2 -58.43 -49.62 -59.23
C ASN A 2 -57.46 -48.72 -58.51
N SER A 3 -57.93 -47.66 -57.90
CA SER A 3 -57.17 -46.80 -57.04
C SER A 3 -57.12 -47.41 -55.64
N PHE A 4 -55.93 -47.95 -55.25
CA PHE A 4 -55.66 -48.30 -53.86
C PHE A 4 -55.50 -47.02 -53.08
N LEU A 5 -56.46 -46.76 -52.19
CA LEU A 5 -56.30 -45.75 -51.13
C LEU A 5 -55.37 -46.39 -50.05
N GLU A 6 -54.12 -45.94 -50.00
CA GLU A 6 -53.25 -46.21 -48.84
C GLU A 6 -53.81 -45.43 -47.64
N VAL A 7 -54.43 -46.18 -46.74
CA VAL A 7 -54.77 -45.62 -45.39
C VAL A 7 -53.49 -45.69 -44.56
N SER A 8 -52.82 -44.52 -44.47
CA SER A 8 -51.72 -44.37 -43.50
C SER A 8 -52.29 -44.31 -42.09
N ILE A 9 -52.14 -45.39 -41.34
CA ILE A 9 -52.43 -45.42 -39.91
C ILE A 9 -51.34 -44.61 -39.23
N PRO A 10 -51.66 -43.50 -38.52
CA PRO A 10 -50.65 -42.78 -37.79
C PRO A 10 -50.11 -43.66 -36.68
N MET A 11 -48.88 -44.05 -36.81
CA MET A 11 -48.17 -44.89 -35.82
C MET A 11 -47.91 -43.99 -34.56
N ASP A 12 -48.49 -44.34 -33.44
CA ASP A 12 -48.22 -43.68 -32.14
C ASP A 12 -46.90 -44.17 -31.57
N TYR A 13 -45.89 -43.32 -31.73
CA TYR A 13 -44.51 -43.61 -31.25
C TYR A 13 -44.34 -43.39 -29.73
N LYS A 14 -45.37 -42.98 -28.99
CA LYS A 14 -45.24 -42.71 -27.55
C LYS A 14 -44.72 -43.90 -26.73
N ASN A 15 -45.09 -45.08 -27.10
CA ASN A 15 -44.72 -46.33 -26.45
C ASN A 15 -43.37 -46.90 -26.95
N THR A 16 -42.77 -46.35 -27.97
CA THR A 16 -41.44 -46.71 -28.48
C THR A 16 -40.32 -45.86 -27.93
N ILE A 17 -40.64 -44.74 -27.25
CA ILE A 17 -39.67 -43.88 -26.66
C ILE A 17 -39.16 -44.51 -25.35
N ILE A 18 -37.89 -44.91 -25.33
CA ILE A 18 -37.19 -45.41 -24.17
C ILE A 18 -36.65 -44.21 -23.42
N THR A 19 -37.40 -43.74 -22.42
CA THR A 19 -36.91 -42.72 -21.48
C THR A 19 -36.01 -43.36 -20.45
N PRO A 20 -34.82 -42.77 -20.16
CA PRO A 20 -33.97 -43.30 -19.08
C PRO A 20 -34.74 -43.27 -17.75
N LYS A 21 -34.83 -44.44 -17.10
CA LYS A 21 -35.36 -44.55 -15.75
C LYS A 21 -34.20 -44.47 -14.77
N THR A 22 -34.21 -43.51 -13.88
CA THR A 22 -33.16 -43.34 -12.85
C THR A 22 -33.80 -42.85 -11.55
N ASP A 23 -33.30 -43.39 -10.44
CA ASP A 23 -33.65 -42.90 -9.09
C ASP A 23 -32.91 -41.61 -8.75
N PHE A 24 -32.06 -41.13 -9.65
CA PHE A 24 -31.33 -39.87 -9.48
C PHE A 24 -32.33 -38.69 -9.55
N PRO A 25 -32.42 -37.84 -8.50
CA PRO A 25 -33.41 -36.78 -8.46
C PRO A 25 -33.19 -35.75 -9.56
N MET A 26 -34.25 -35.42 -10.31
CA MET A 26 -34.22 -34.44 -11.42
C MET A 26 -33.85 -33.00 -10.91
N LYS A 27 -34.16 -32.69 -9.66
CA LYS A 27 -33.75 -31.45 -9.02
C LYS A 27 -32.66 -31.74 -8.00
N ALA A 28 -31.52 -31.04 -8.10
CA ALA A 28 -30.41 -31.21 -7.17
C ALA A 28 -30.82 -30.89 -5.69
N GLY A 29 -31.65 -29.87 -5.46
CA GLY A 29 -32.15 -29.51 -4.15
C GLY A 29 -31.03 -29.24 -3.14
N LEU A 30 -29.89 -28.71 -3.60
CA LEU A 30 -28.65 -28.59 -2.80
C LEU A 30 -28.86 -27.84 -1.46
N PRO A 31 -29.60 -26.72 -1.38
CA PRO A 31 -29.80 -26.02 -0.10
C PRO A 31 -30.39 -26.91 0.99
N THR A 32 -31.22 -27.89 0.62
CA THR A 32 -31.87 -28.84 1.55
C THR A 32 -31.01 -30.08 1.81
N ARG A 33 -30.25 -30.54 0.81
CA ARG A 33 -29.49 -31.79 0.91
C ARG A 33 -28.12 -31.63 1.54
N GLU A 34 -27.41 -30.53 1.23
CA GLU A 34 -26.06 -30.28 1.72
C GLU A 34 -25.95 -30.30 3.25
N PRO A 35 -26.85 -29.69 4.04
CA PRO A 35 -26.75 -29.76 5.48
C PRO A 35 -26.71 -31.20 6.01
N GLY A 36 -27.53 -32.09 5.45
CA GLY A 36 -27.52 -33.53 5.83
C GLY A 36 -26.24 -34.26 5.38
N MET A 37 -25.57 -33.79 4.30
CA MET A 37 -24.28 -34.33 3.90
C MET A 37 -23.19 -33.89 4.90
N LEU A 38 -23.20 -32.63 5.29
CA LEU A 38 -22.23 -32.08 6.24
C LEU A 38 -22.35 -32.74 7.62
N SER A 39 -23.58 -32.95 8.12
CA SER A 39 -23.82 -33.69 9.38
C SER A 39 -23.20 -35.08 9.35
N ARG A 40 -23.40 -35.83 8.25
CA ARG A 40 -22.78 -37.15 8.10
C ARG A 40 -21.24 -37.10 8.08
N TRP A 41 -20.65 -36.10 7.43
CA TRP A 41 -19.20 -35.93 7.40
C TRP A 41 -18.63 -35.59 8.78
N GLU A 42 -19.37 -34.81 9.56
CA GLU A 42 -19.01 -34.45 10.95
C GLU A 42 -19.14 -35.67 11.88
N GLU A 43 -20.24 -36.45 11.79
CA GLU A 43 -20.46 -37.69 12.55
C GLU A 43 -19.38 -38.74 12.26
N GLN A 44 -18.89 -38.84 11.01
CA GLN A 44 -17.86 -39.78 10.58
C GLN A 44 -16.44 -39.22 10.83
N ASP A 45 -16.29 -38.01 11.32
CA ASP A 45 -15.00 -37.31 11.42
C ASP A 45 -14.17 -37.43 10.14
N LEU A 46 -14.80 -37.04 9.01
CA LEU A 46 -14.27 -37.27 7.66
C LEU A 46 -12.82 -36.81 7.51
N TYR A 47 -12.43 -35.68 8.12
CA TYR A 47 -11.06 -35.17 8.04
C TYR A 47 -10.06 -36.14 8.66
N GLU A 48 -10.30 -36.59 9.89
CA GLU A 48 -9.43 -37.52 10.59
C GLU A 48 -9.40 -38.90 9.88
N ALA A 49 -10.55 -39.35 9.38
CA ALA A 49 -10.63 -40.60 8.61
C ALA A 49 -9.78 -40.52 7.33
N MET A 50 -9.76 -39.38 6.62
CA MET A 50 -8.89 -39.16 5.46
C MET A 50 -7.40 -39.19 5.84
N LEU A 51 -7.02 -38.56 6.92
CA LEU A 51 -5.65 -38.54 7.41
C LEU A 51 -5.18 -39.93 7.85
N GLU A 52 -5.98 -40.64 8.65
CA GLU A 52 -5.65 -42.00 9.13
C GLU A 52 -5.49 -42.98 7.95
N LYS A 53 -6.37 -42.90 6.96
CA LYS A 53 -6.26 -43.75 5.75
C LYS A 53 -4.95 -43.54 5.00
N ASN A 54 -4.44 -42.30 4.97
CA ASN A 54 -3.27 -41.95 4.16
C ASN A 54 -2.01 -41.68 5.01
N LYS A 55 -1.99 -41.99 6.31
CA LYS A 55 -0.94 -41.61 7.25
C LYS A 55 0.47 -42.07 6.87
N ASP A 56 0.59 -43.21 6.20
CA ASP A 56 1.88 -43.80 5.80
C ASP A 56 2.26 -43.44 4.34
N LEU A 57 1.46 -42.58 3.68
CA LEU A 57 1.70 -42.14 2.30
C LEU A 57 2.54 -40.86 2.28
N PRO A 58 3.16 -40.52 1.12
CA PRO A 58 3.93 -39.32 0.98
C PRO A 58 3.14 -38.04 1.39
N PRO A 59 3.71 -37.13 2.18
CA PRO A 59 3.00 -35.94 2.62
C PRO A 59 2.87 -34.93 1.49
N PHE A 60 1.69 -34.30 1.41
CA PHE A 60 1.44 -33.10 0.64
C PHE A 60 0.78 -32.06 1.56
N VAL A 61 1.54 -31.03 1.95
CA VAL A 61 1.08 -29.99 2.89
C VAL A 61 0.76 -28.72 2.14
N LEU A 62 -0.52 -28.33 2.17
CA LEU A 62 -0.95 -27.02 1.68
C LEU A 62 -1.06 -26.06 2.87
N HIS A 63 -0.22 -25.02 2.88
CA HIS A 63 -0.32 -23.97 3.89
C HIS A 63 -1.51 -23.05 3.61
N ASP A 64 -2.28 -22.72 4.65
CA ASP A 64 -3.39 -21.78 4.53
C ASP A 64 -2.89 -20.33 4.64
N GLY A 65 -3.13 -19.50 3.60
CA GLY A 65 -3.07 -18.06 3.72
C GLY A 65 -4.31 -17.61 4.50
N PRO A 66 -4.16 -17.12 5.74
CA PRO A 66 -5.26 -16.91 6.64
C PRO A 66 -6.05 -15.65 6.28
N PRO A 67 -7.39 -15.67 6.33
CA PRO A 67 -8.19 -14.45 6.21
C PRO A 67 -8.08 -13.60 7.46
N PHE A 68 -8.32 -12.28 7.32
CA PHE A 68 -8.55 -11.40 8.46
C PHE A 68 -9.87 -11.72 9.15
N SER A 69 -9.87 -11.69 10.49
CA SER A 69 -11.07 -11.90 11.30
C SER A 69 -11.82 -10.58 11.55
N ASN A 70 -12.17 -9.85 10.50
CA ASN A 70 -12.72 -8.49 10.56
C ASN A 70 -14.14 -8.34 10.00
N GLY A 71 -14.72 -9.40 9.46
CA GLY A 71 -16.05 -9.40 8.83
C GLY A 71 -16.54 -10.79 8.45
N ASP A 72 -17.73 -10.86 7.86
CA ASP A 72 -18.27 -12.10 7.31
C ASP A 72 -17.50 -12.54 6.05
N ILE A 73 -17.62 -13.83 5.70
CA ILE A 73 -17.04 -14.32 4.46
C ILE A 73 -17.71 -13.66 3.24
N HIS A 74 -16.94 -13.37 2.24
CA HIS A 74 -17.37 -12.90 0.92
C HIS A 74 -16.97 -13.87 -0.19
N MET A 75 -17.37 -13.60 -1.43
CA MET A 75 -17.12 -14.50 -2.57
C MET A 75 -15.63 -14.82 -2.77
N GLY A 76 -14.73 -13.87 -2.50
CA GLY A 76 -13.29 -14.11 -2.54
C GLY A 76 -12.82 -15.16 -1.52
N HIS A 77 -13.34 -15.10 -0.30
CA HIS A 77 -13.08 -16.12 0.72
C HIS A 77 -13.63 -17.49 0.29
N ALA A 78 -14.86 -17.53 -0.23
CA ALA A 78 -15.48 -18.77 -0.71
C ALA A 78 -14.66 -19.41 -1.84
N LEU A 79 -14.25 -18.62 -2.85
CA LEU A 79 -13.42 -19.07 -3.95
C LEU A 79 -12.06 -19.62 -3.44
N ASN A 80 -11.36 -18.86 -2.62
CA ASN A 80 -10.05 -19.25 -2.09
C ASN A 80 -10.11 -20.57 -1.33
N LYS A 81 -11.04 -20.68 -0.36
CA LYS A 81 -11.17 -21.90 0.47
C LYS A 81 -11.65 -23.11 -0.33
N THR A 82 -12.56 -22.92 -1.27
CA THR A 82 -13.03 -24.01 -2.14
C THR A 82 -11.93 -24.54 -3.06
N LEU A 83 -11.11 -23.66 -3.65
CA LEU A 83 -9.97 -24.08 -4.47
C LEU A 83 -8.92 -24.85 -3.64
N LYS A 84 -8.64 -24.41 -2.41
CA LYS A 84 -7.76 -25.15 -1.49
C LYS A 84 -8.34 -26.51 -1.14
N ASP A 85 -9.64 -26.59 -0.88
CA ASP A 85 -10.33 -27.86 -0.60
C ASP A 85 -10.23 -28.84 -1.79
N PHE A 86 -10.38 -28.34 -3.01
CA PHE A 86 -10.17 -29.16 -4.22
C PHE A 86 -8.76 -29.73 -4.28
N ILE A 87 -7.74 -28.92 -4.00
CA ILE A 87 -6.34 -29.36 -3.99
C ILE A 87 -6.12 -30.42 -2.91
N VAL A 88 -6.54 -30.15 -1.68
CA VAL A 88 -6.37 -31.09 -0.56
C VAL A 88 -7.06 -32.43 -0.82
N ARG A 89 -8.32 -32.41 -1.24
CA ARG A 89 -9.08 -33.64 -1.51
C ARG A 89 -8.55 -34.40 -2.72
N SER A 90 -8.20 -33.73 -3.81
CA SER A 90 -7.65 -34.38 -4.97
C SER A 90 -6.34 -35.10 -4.67
N HIS A 91 -5.44 -34.47 -3.93
CA HIS A 91 -4.19 -35.11 -3.50
C HIS A 91 -4.43 -36.29 -2.53
N ALA A 92 -5.40 -36.12 -1.60
CA ALA A 92 -5.78 -37.26 -0.76
C ALA A 92 -6.29 -38.47 -1.57
N MET A 93 -7.12 -38.20 -2.59
CA MET A 93 -7.60 -39.26 -3.51
C MET A 93 -6.49 -39.86 -4.36
N MET A 94 -5.45 -39.10 -4.70
CA MET A 94 -4.26 -39.55 -5.43
C MET A 94 -3.27 -40.33 -4.56
N GLY A 95 -3.54 -40.48 -3.25
CA GLY A 95 -2.70 -41.28 -2.36
C GLY A 95 -1.62 -40.43 -1.64
N TYR A 96 -1.91 -39.21 -1.28
CA TYR A 96 -1.04 -38.39 -0.43
C TYR A 96 -1.63 -38.22 0.97
N TYR A 97 -0.76 -38.11 1.98
CA TYR A 97 -1.12 -37.64 3.29
C TYR A 97 -1.26 -36.11 3.25
N THR A 98 -2.47 -35.60 3.45
CA THR A 98 -2.80 -34.16 3.20
C THR A 98 -3.30 -33.43 4.44
N PRO A 99 -2.45 -33.17 5.45
CA PRO A 99 -2.86 -32.38 6.59
C PRO A 99 -3.11 -30.93 6.14
N TYR A 100 -4.29 -30.40 6.48
CA TYR A 100 -4.68 -29.02 6.21
C TYR A 100 -5.15 -28.35 7.49
N VAL A 101 -4.41 -27.36 7.96
CA VAL A 101 -4.73 -26.58 9.15
C VAL A 101 -5.17 -25.18 8.71
N PRO A 102 -6.49 -24.88 8.79
CA PRO A 102 -6.96 -23.54 8.51
C PRO A 102 -6.51 -22.56 9.60
N GLY A 103 -6.41 -21.28 9.24
CA GLY A 103 -5.98 -20.25 10.19
C GLY A 103 -6.64 -18.90 9.99
N TRP A 104 -6.34 -17.97 10.91
CA TRP A 104 -6.79 -16.59 10.87
C TRP A 104 -5.67 -15.62 11.20
N ASP A 105 -5.64 -14.49 10.47
CA ASP A 105 -4.84 -13.32 10.78
C ASP A 105 -5.67 -12.35 11.63
N ASN A 106 -5.22 -12.08 12.86
CA ASN A 106 -6.04 -11.45 13.89
C ASN A 106 -5.52 -10.07 14.34
N HIS A 107 -4.45 -9.56 13.75
CA HIS A 107 -3.80 -8.33 14.19
C HIS A 107 -3.89 -7.19 13.18
N GLY A 108 -3.54 -5.98 13.65
CA GLY A 108 -3.31 -4.81 12.84
C GLY A 108 -4.56 -4.05 12.39
N LEU A 109 -4.35 -3.11 11.49
CA LEU A 109 -5.36 -2.16 11.01
C LEU A 109 -6.67 -2.79 10.52
N PRO A 110 -6.69 -3.95 9.85
CA PRO A 110 -7.96 -4.56 9.41
C PRO A 110 -8.92 -4.86 10.56
N ILE A 111 -8.41 -5.26 11.73
CA ILE A 111 -9.22 -5.52 12.92
C ILE A 111 -9.55 -4.23 13.66
N GLU A 112 -8.54 -3.38 13.89
CA GLU A 112 -8.67 -2.12 14.63
C GLU A 112 -9.66 -1.17 13.96
N THR A 113 -9.55 -0.95 12.65
CA THR A 113 -10.46 -0.08 11.91
C THR A 113 -11.88 -0.64 11.85
N ALA A 114 -12.03 -1.97 11.75
CA ALA A 114 -13.34 -2.59 11.72
C ALA A 114 -14.07 -2.43 13.07
N ILE A 115 -13.39 -2.65 14.20
CA ILE A 115 -14.00 -2.47 15.53
C ILE A 115 -14.30 -0.99 15.82
N ILE A 116 -13.41 -0.07 15.46
CA ILE A 116 -13.61 1.39 15.63
C ILE A 116 -14.87 1.83 14.88
N LYS A 117 -14.98 1.46 13.59
CA LYS A 117 -16.14 1.81 12.75
C LYS A 117 -17.44 1.22 13.30
N LYS A 118 -17.44 -0.06 13.69
CA LYS A 118 -18.64 -0.79 14.12
C LYS A 118 -19.11 -0.36 15.50
N SER A 119 -18.19 -0.17 16.44
CA SER A 119 -18.50 0.12 17.85
C SER A 119 -18.39 1.60 18.19
N LYS A 120 -17.98 2.46 17.22
CA LYS A 120 -17.72 3.90 17.42
C LYS A 120 -16.79 4.18 18.59
N LEU A 121 -15.82 3.30 18.82
CA LEU A 121 -14.87 3.41 19.92
C LEU A 121 -13.93 4.59 19.71
N ASN A 122 -13.73 5.39 20.75
CA ASN A 122 -12.63 6.36 20.79
C ASN A 122 -11.37 5.67 21.35
N HIS A 123 -10.66 4.92 20.48
CA HIS A 123 -9.48 4.18 20.87
C HIS A 123 -8.36 5.07 21.43
N LYS A 124 -8.28 6.36 20.97
CA LYS A 124 -7.28 7.33 21.45
C LYS A 124 -7.47 7.74 22.93
N ALA A 125 -8.70 7.57 23.45
CA ALA A 125 -9.03 7.85 24.85
C ALA A 125 -9.03 6.59 25.74
N MET A 126 -8.75 5.40 25.18
CA MET A 126 -8.74 4.13 25.92
C MET A 126 -7.32 3.73 26.28
N PRO A 127 -7.12 3.06 27.46
CA PRO A 127 -5.87 2.37 27.76
C PRO A 127 -5.59 1.28 26.70
N VAL A 128 -4.36 1.18 26.23
CA VAL A 128 -3.94 0.21 25.19
C VAL A 128 -4.37 -1.25 25.52
N PRO A 129 -4.18 -1.77 26.75
CA PRO A 129 -4.59 -3.14 27.07
C PRO A 129 -6.10 -3.36 26.90
N GLN A 130 -6.91 -2.35 27.21
CA GLN A 130 -8.37 -2.43 27.06
C GLN A 130 -8.79 -2.45 25.58
N PHE A 131 -8.13 -1.63 24.74
CA PHE A 131 -8.37 -1.63 23.30
C PHE A 131 -7.95 -2.97 22.67
N ARG A 132 -6.80 -3.52 23.06
CA ARG A 132 -6.34 -4.83 22.59
C ARG A 132 -7.31 -5.95 22.95
N ALA A 133 -7.83 -5.97 24.19
CA ALA A 133 -8.82 -6.95 24.62
C ALA A 133 -10.13 -6.85 23.80
N ALA A 134 -10.57 -5.63 23.49
CA ALA A 134 -11.74 -5.43 22.63
C ALA A 134 -11.49 -5.92 21.18
N CYS A 135 -10.29 -5.74 20.64
CA CYS A 135 -9.91 -6.28 19.33
C CYS A 135 -9.90 -7.82 19.33
N GLU A 136 -9.38 -8.44 20.39
CA GLU A 136 -9.35 -9.90 20.56
C GLU A 136 -10.78 -10.49 20.59
N GLU A 137 -11.68 -9.93 21.37
CA GLU A 137 -13.08 -10.35 21.44
C GLU A 137 -13.81 -10.19 20.09
N PHE A 138 -13.54 -9.07 19.41
CA PHE A 138 -14.07 -8.81 18.07
C PHE A 138 -13.57 -9.86 17.07
N ALA A 139 -12.26 -10.13 17.04
CA ALA A 139 -11.65 -11.12 16.18
C ALA A 139 -12.24 -12.52 16.43
N GLU A 140 -12.36 -12.95 17.70
CA GLU A 140 -12.94 -14.25 18.08
C GLU A 140 -14.36 -14.40 17.54
N THR A 141 -15.17 -13.36 17.64
CA THR A 141 -16.54 -13.37 17.10
C THR A 141 -16.56 -13.69 15.61
N TYR A 142 -15.67 -13.07 14.83
CA TYR A 142 -15.60 -13.31 13.38
C TYR A 142 -14.93 -14.61 13.01
N ILE A 143 -13.98 -15.11 13.80
CA ILE A 143 -13.43 -16.46 13.62
C ILE A 143 -14.55 -17.48 13.64
N GLN A 144 -15.42 -17.44 14.66
CA GLN A 144 -16.54 -18.38 14.80
C GLN A 144 -17.53 -18.28 13.63
N ARG A 145 -17.87 -17.06 13.22
CA ARG A 145 -18.77 -16.83 12.07
C ARG A 145 -18.19 -17.32 10.76
N GLN A 146 -16.92 -16.99 10.48
CA GLN A 146 -16.23 -17.42 9.27
C GLN A 146 -16.04 -18.94 9.25
N MET A 147 -15.67 -19.55 10.37
CA MET A 147 -15.54 -21.01 10.50
C MET A 147 -16.85 -21.70 10.16
N ALA A 148 -17.98 -21.23 10.70
CA ALA A 148 -19.29 -21.76 10.36
C ALA A 148 -19.58 -21.63 8.86
N GLY A 149 -19.24 -20.50 8.25
CA GLY A 149 -19.37 -20.27 6.82
C GLY A 149 -18.53 -21.24 5.97
N PHE A 150 -17.26 -21.43 6.31
CA PHE A 150 -16.35 -22.34 5.60
C PHE A 150 -16.80 -23.81 5.74
N LYS A 151 -17.22 -24.22 6.92
CA LYS A 151 -17.83 -25.53 7.15
C LYS A 151 -19.11 -25.71 6.31
N ARG A 152 -19.95 -24.67 6.21
CA ARG A 152 -21.16 -24.69 5.36
C ARG A 152 -20.84 -24.86 3.87
N LEU A 153 -19.69 -24.32 3.39
CA LEU A 153 -19.19 -24.55 2.03
C LEU A 153 -18.64 -25.98 1.83
N GLY A 154 -18.52 -26.77 2.88
CA GLY A 154 -18.03 -28.13 2.83
C GLY A 154 -16.51 -28.25 2.83
N VAL A 155 -15.78 -27.18 3.19
CA VAL A 155 -14.32 -27.20 3.29
C VAL A 155 -13.86 -28.14 4.38
N VAL A 156 -12.98 -29.08 4.05
CA VAL A 156 -12.41 -30.07 4.97
C VAL A 156 -11.06 -29.58 5.51
N GLY A 157 -10.86 -29.73 6.81
CA GLY A 157 -9.63 -29.31 7.48
C GLY A 157 -9.68 -29.50 8.99
N ASN A 158 -8.58 -29.21 9.68
CA ASN A 158 -8.51 -29.28 11.14
C ASN A 158 -9.23 -28.08 11.80
N TRP A 159 -10.55 -28.13 11.78
CA TRP A 159 -11.39 -27.09 12.41
C TRP A 159 -11.41 -27.17 13.94
N LYS A 160 -10.92 -28.28 14.52
CA LYS A 160 -10.82 -28.45 15.99
C LYS A 160 -9.64 -27.68 16.55
N HIS A 161 -8.54 -27.59 15.75
CA HIS A 161 -7.30 -26.96 16.16
C HIS A 161 -6.73 -26.04 15.05
N PRO A 162 -7.48 -25.00 14.67
CA PRO A 162 -6.97 -24.03 13.71
C PRO A 162 -5.82 -23.22 14.32
N TYR A 163 -4.96 -22.61 13.50
CA TYR A 163 -4.00 -21.64 14.03
C TYR A 163 -4.60 -20.23 14.02
N ARG A 164 -4.21 -19.43 15.00
CA ARG A 164 -4.63 -18.03 15.11
C ARG A 164 -3.40 -17.20 15.47
N THR A 165 -3.15 -16.13 14.73
CA THR A 165 -1.96 -15.30 14.96
C THR A 165 -1.98 -14.62 16.33
N MET A 166 -3.16 -14.43 16.95
CA MET A 166 -3.31 -13.88 18.30
C MET A 166 -3.07 -14.90 19.43
N ASP A 167 -2.84 -16.18 19.12
CA ASP A 167 -2.53 -17.17 20.14
C ASP A 167 -1.15 -16.92 20.73
N LYS A 168 -1.02 -16.89 22.05
CA LYS A 168 0.22 -16.59 22.77
C LYS A 168 1.41 -17.43 22.32
N HIS A 169 1.15 -18.69 21.95
CA HIS A 169 2.18 -19.57 21.42
C HIS A 169 2.66 -19.08 20.04
N PHE A 170 1.77 -18.64 19.17
CA PHE A 170 2.07 -18.13 17.84
C PHE A 170 2.90 -16.84 17.95
N GLU A 171 2.45 -15.86 18.73
CA GLU A 171 3.18 -14.62 19.02
C GLU A 171 4.60 -14.91 19.57
N ALA A 172 4.71 -15.87 20.48
CA ALA A 172 6.01 -16.26 21.03
C ALA A 172 6.97 -16.85 19.98
N GLN A 173 6.47 -17.57 18.98
CA GLN A 173 7.30 -18.06 17.88
C GLN A 173 7.74 -16.92 16.94
N GLU A 174 6.86 -15.95 16.65
CA GLU A 174 7.23 -14.75 15.88
C GLU A 174 8.37 -13.99 16.53
N VAL A 175 8.27 -13.71 17.83
CA VAL A 175 9.32 -13.04 18.62
C VAL A 175 10.64 -13.83 18.58
N LYS A 176 10.59 -15.17 18.67
CA LYS A 176 11.79 -16.01 18.57
C LYS A 176 12.43 -15.94 17.18
N VAL A 177 11.63 -15.94 16.11
CA VAL A 177 12.13 -15.81 14.73
C VAL A 177 12.77 -14.43 14.54
N PHE A 178 12.11 -13.37 15.01
CA PHE A 178 12.64 -12.00 14.99
C PHE A 178 14.01 -11.94 15.71
N GLY A 179 14.12 -12.51 16.93
CA GLY A 179 15.38 -12.55 17.67
C GLY A 179 16.50 -13.27 16.90
N ARG A 180 16.20 -14.42 16.28
CA ARG A 180 17.19 -15.16 15.46
C ARG A 180 17.64 -14.37 14.24
N MET A 181 16.76 -13.59 13.64
CA MET A 181 17.11 -12.71 12.51
C MET A 181 17.97 -11.55 12.96
N PHE A 182 17.68 -10.99 14.13
CA PHE A 182 18.50 -9.95 14.75
C PHE A 182 19.92 -10.48 15.06
N ASP A 183 20.04 -11.64 15.70
CA ASP A 183 21.33 -12.26 16.04
C ASP A 183 22.20 -12.54 14.79
N LYS A 184 21.56 -12.78 13.65
CA LYS A 184 22.24 -12.94 12.35
C LYS A 184 22.56 -11.63 11.64
N GLY A 185 22.21 -10.49 12.21
CA GLY A 185 22.44 -9.17 11.62
C GLY A 185 21.52 -8.79 10.47
N TYR A 186 20.42 -9.52 10.24
CA TYR A 186 19.44 -9.19 9.19
C TYR A 186 18.50 -8.05 9.59
N ILE A 187 18.37 -7.78 10.87
CA ILE A 187 17.51 -6.73 11.41
C ILE A 187 18.38 -5.71 12.13
N TYR A 188 18.20 -4.44 11.79
CA TYR A 188 18.86 -3.31 12.42
C TYR A 188 17.90 -2.11 12.51
N LYS A 189 18.16 -1.21 13.47
CA LYS A 189 17.40 0.03 13.58
C LYS A 189 17.96 1.06 12.59
N GLY A 190 17.13 1.58 11.72
CA GLY A 190 17.46 2.60 10.74
C GLY A 190 16.31 3.57 10.52
N LEU A 191 16.57 4.63 9.75
CA LEU A 191 15.58 5.60 9.32
C LEU A 191 15.44 5.53 7.81
N LYS A 192 14.21 5.62 7.32
CA LYS A 192 13.88 5.80 5.91
C LYS A 192 12.50 6.46 5.80
N PRO A 193 12.21 7.20 4.73
CA PRO A 193 10.85 7.63 4.44
C PRO A 193 9.91 6.43 4.29
N VAL A 194 8.74 6.52 4.91
CA VAL A 194 7.67 5.50 4.81
C VAL A 194 6.34 6.20 4.63
N TYR A 195 5.38 5.50 4.04
CA TYR A 195 4.00 5.98 4.01
C TYR A 195 3.43 6.02 5.41
N TRP A 196 2.82 7.13 5.76
CA TRP A 196 2.27 7.39 7.09
C TRP A 196 0.83 7.87 6.99
N CYS A 197 -0.07 7.28 7.78
CA CYS A 197 -1.44 7.73 7.90
C CYS A 197 -1.62 8.59 9.15
N PRO A 198 -1.86 9.91 9.03
CA PRO A 198 -2.02 10.79 10.19
C PRO A 198 -3.33 10.56 10.96
N VAL A 199 -4.32 9.94 10.32
CA VAL A 199 -5.60 9.58 10.97
C VAL A 199 -5.41 8.40 11.90
N CYS A 200 -4.73 7.35 11.41
CA CYS A 200 -4.43 6.15 12.19
C CYS A 200 -3.19 6.33 13.09
N ALA A 201 -2.35 7.35 12.82
CA ALA A 201 -1.06 7.61 13.45
C ALA A 201 -0.13 6.37 13.38
N THR A 202 0.02 5.81 12.18
CA THR A 202 0.84 4.62 11.93
C THR A 202 1.41 4.61 10.52
N ALA A 203 2.53 3.91 10.34
CA ALA A 203 3.03 3.55 9.03
C ALA A 203 2.08 2.56 8.35
N VAL A 204 1.97 2.66 7.03
CA VAL A 204 1.16 1.76 6.21
C VAL A 204 2.03 1.10 5.14
N ALA A 205 1.68 -0.15 4.80
CA ALA A 205 2.33 -0.86 3.70
C ALA A 205 1.80 -0.33 2.35
N GLU A 206 2.60 -0.47 1.29
CA GLU A 206 2.20 -0.05 -0.05
C GLU A 206 0.88 -0.70 -0.53
N ALA A 207 0.66 -1.97 -0.15
CA ALA A 207 -0.57 -2.68 -0.46
C ALA A 207 -1.84 -2.15 0.25
N GLU A 208 -1.68 -1.29 1.25
CA GLU A 208 -2.77 -0.66 2.01
C GLU A 208 -3.11 0.73 1.48
N ILE A 209 -2.40 1.21 0.44
CA ILE A 209 -2.56 2.54 -0.15
C ILE A 209 -3.48 2.45 -1.35
N GLU A 210 -4.51 3.30 -1.36
CA GLU A 210 -5.38 3.50 -2.51
C GLU A 210 -5.07 4.86 -3.15
N TYR A 211 -4.82 4.85 -4.46
CA TYR A 211 -4.51 6.07 -5.20
C TYR A 211 -5.77 6.58 -5.88
N HIS A 212 -6.04 7.86 -5.72
CA HIS A 212 -7.13 8.58 -6.36
C HIS A 212 -6.60 9.87 -6.98
N ASP A 213 -7.26 10.32 -8.05
CA ASP A 213 -6.99 11.64 -8.61
C ASP A 213 -7.43 12.71 -7.60
N ASP A 214 -6.48 13.55 -7.21
CA ASP A 214 -6.69 14.62 -6.25
C ASP A 214 -6.22 15.96 -6.85
N PRO A 215 -7.12 16.96 -7.02
CA PRO A 215 -6.72 18.25 -7.52
C PRO A 215 -5.87 18.98 -6.49
N CYS A 216 -4.64 19.31 -6.87
CA CYS A 216 -3.70 20.02 -6.01
C CYS A 216 -3.25 21.35 -6.65
N THR A 217 -2.92 22.33 -5.80
CA THR A 217 -2.31 23.57 -6.22
C THR A 217 -0.80 23.34 -6.45
N SER A 218 -0.31 23.69 -7.63
CA SER A 218 1.12 23.72 -7.88
C SER A 218 1.67 25.14 -7.71
N VAL A 219 2.86 25.26 -7.14
CA VAL A 219 3.49 26.55 -6.88
C VAL A 219 4.92 26.60 -7.43
N TYR A 220 5.29 27.78 -7.90
CA TYR A 220 6.67 28.14 -8.22
C TYR A 220 7.20 29.05 -7.12
N VAL A 221 8.30 28.66 -6.49
CA VAL A 221 8.83 29.38 -5.32
C VAL A 221 10.24 29.85 -5.57
N LYS A 222 10.49 31.15 -5.30
CA LYS A 222 11.81 31.78 -5.39
C LYS A 222 12.60 31.53 -4.11
N PHE A 223 13.80 31.01 -4.26
CA PHE A 223 14.80 30.87 -3.20
C PHE A 223 15.93 31.86 -3.46
N PRO A 224 16.07 32.94 -2.70
CA PRO A 224 17.12 33.93 -2.93
C PRO A 224 18.52 33.28 -2.86
N MET A 225 19.40 33.65 -3.79
CA MET A 225 20.81 33.29 -3.70
C MET A 225 21.42 33.92 -2.44
N LYS A 226 22.14 33.14 -1.63
CA LYS A 226 22.78 33.60 -0.41
C LYS A 226 24.29 33.59 -0.47
N ASP A 227 24.85 32.51 -1.02
CA ASP A 227 26.29 32.33 -1.17
C ASP A 227 26.59 31.57 -2.48
N ASP A 228 27.30 32.21 -3.38
CA ASP A 228 27.69 31.66 -4.69
C ASP A 228 29.10 31.06 -4.67
N LEU A 229 29.76 30.99 -3.53
CA LEU A 229 31.16 30.58 -3.37
C LEU A 229 32.13 31.40 -4.22
N GLY A 230 31.75 32.65 -4.57
CA GLY A 230 32.54 33.54 -5.43
C GLY A 230 32.53 33.17 -6.91
N LYS A 231 31.66 32.24 -7.36
CA LYS A 231 31.63 31.75 -8.75
C LYS A 231 30.79 32.61 -9.69
N LEU A 232 29.89 33.46 -9.17
CA LEU A 232 28.98 34.32 -9.92
C LEU A 232 29.45 35.80 -9.85
N ALA A 233 30.74 36.06 -9.84
CA ALA A 233 31.29 37.41 -9.83
C ALA A 233 30.72 38.25 -10.99
N GLY A 234 30.15 39.42 -10.69
CA GLY A 234 29.52 40.31 -11.66
C GLY A 234 27.99 40.21 -11.73
N PHE A 235 27.38 39.28 -11.02
CA PHE A 235 25.93 39.19 -10.88
C PHE A 235 25.45 39.80 -9.54
N ASP A 236 24.28 40.39 -9.56
CA ASP A 236 23.65 40.92 -8.33
C ASP A 236 22.94 39.77 -7.58
N LEU A 237 23.63 39.19 -6.61
CA LEU A 237 23.12 38.05 -5.84
C LEU A 237 21.86 38.41 -5.04
N SER A 238 21.68 39.69 -4.65
CA SER A 238 20.50 40.12 -3.89
C SER A 238 19.20 40.08 -4.68
N ARG A 239 19.32 39.98 -6.02
CA ARG A 239 18.21 39.88 -6.96
C ARG A 239 18.26 38.58 -7.80
N THR A 240 19.01 37.59 -7.35
CA THR A 240 19.16 36.29 -8.03
C THR A 240 18.49 35.19 -7.23
N TYR A 241 17.69 34.37 -7.88
CA TYR A 241 16.84 33.36 -7.24
C TYR A 241 16.89 32.02 -7.96
N PHE A 242 17.00 30.90 -7.25
CA PHE A 242 16.60 29.62 -7.76
C PHE A 242 15.07 29.51 -7.75
N VAL A 243 14.48 28.97 -8.80
CA VAL A 243 13.02 28.76 -8.87
C VAL A 243 12.76 27.27 -8.77
N ILE A 244 12.08 26.83 -7.70
CA ILE A 244 11.60 25.46 -7.56
C ILE A 244 10.12 25.37 -7.94
N TRP A 245 9.67 24.15 -8.24
CA TRP A 245 8.26 23.85 -8.44
C TRP A 245 7.86 22.68 -7.54
N THR A 246 6.69 22.76 -6.94
CA THR A 246 6.14 21.66 -6.13
C THR A 246 4.61 21.66 -6.16
N THR A 247 4.02 20.48 -6.04
CA THR A 247 2.59 20.25 -5.76
C THR A 247 2.34 19.96 -4.29
N THR A 248 3.41 19.72 -3.52
CA THR A 248 3.33 19.32 -2.10
C THR A 248 3.87 20.47 -1.23
N ILE A 249 3.04 21.50 -1.07
CA ILE A 249 3.46 22.78 -0.46
C ILE A 249 3.86 22.62 1.01
N TRP A 250 3.14 21.79 1.75
CA TRP A 250 3.35 21.55 3.18
C TRP A 250 4.73 20.93 3.53
N THR A 251 5.47 20.40 2.54
CA THR A 251 6.82 19.89 2.78
C THR A 251 7.91 20.98 2.80
N LEU A 252 7.60 22.19 2.32
CA LEU A 252 8.55 23.30 2.26
C LEU A 252 9.26 23.60 3.59
N PRO A 253 8.60 23.58 4.76
CA PRO A 253 9.30 23.76 6.03
C PRO A 253 10.42 22.75 6.25
N GLY A 254 10.29 21.53 5.71
CA GLY A 254 11.30 20.46 5.76
C GLY A 254 12.44 20.59 4.74
N ASN A 255 12.41 21.60 3.87
CA ASN A 255 13.46 21.80 2.87
C ASN A 255 14.84 21.95 3.50
N LEU A 256 15.82 21.21 3.00
CA LEU A 256 17.24 21.33 3.35
C LEU A 256 18.12 21.61 2.13
N ALA A 257 17.63 21.27 0.94
CA ALA A 257 18.40 21.42 -0.27
C ALA A 257 17.53 21.77 -1.49
N ILE A 258 18.18 22.23 -2.53
CA ILE A 258 17.66 22.31 -3.89
C ILE A 258 18.54 21.40 -4.74
N CYS A 259 17.94 20.37 -5.35
CA CYS A 259 18.65 19.39 -6.14
C CYS A 259 18.62 19.73 -7.64
N LEU A 260 19.77 19.67 -8.29
CA LEU A 260 19.98 19.92 -9.71
C LEU A 260 20.51 18.66 -10.38
N HIS A 261 20.22 18.48 -11.67
CA HIS A 261 20.88 17.44 -12.46
C HIS A 261 22.31 17.88 -12.81
N PRO A 262 23.36 17.11 -12.50
CA PRO A 262 24.76 17.57 -12.61
C PRO A 262 25.18 17.97 -14.02
N ARG A 263 24.67 17.30 -15.07
CA ARG A 263 25.08 17.48 -16.46
C ARG A 263 24.16 18.36 -17.31
N GLU A 264 22.89 18.57 -16.84
CA GLU A 264 21.96 19.43 -17.57
C GLU A 264 22.37 20.90 -17.47
N THR A 265 21.98 21.68 -18.48
CA THR A 265 22.27 23.12 -18.56
C THR A 265 21.23 23.89 -17.74
N TYR A 266 21.73 24.77 -16.88
CA TYR A 266 20.93 25.74 -16.11
C TYR A 266 21.30 27.15 -16.56
N VAL A 267 20.30 27.98 -16.73
CA VAL A 267 20.43 29.34 -17.22
C VAL A 267 20.13 30.37 -16.13
N LEU A 268 20.84 31.50 -16.19
CA LEU A 268 20.52 32.71 -15.45
C LEU A 268 19.71 33.59 -16.41
N VAL A 269 18.45 33.80 -16.09
CA VAL A 269 17.50 34.55 -16.93
C VAL A 269 17.13 35.84 -16.23
N LYS A 270 17.51 36.96 -16.85
CA LYS A 270 17.15 38.29 -16.38
C LYS A 270 15.79 38.70 -16.93
N ALA A 271 14.83 38.95 -16.02
CA ALA A 271 13.49 39.40 -16.36
C ALA A 271 13.40 40.94 -16.40
N GLU A 272 12.30 41.47 -16.97
CA GLU A 272 12.03 42.90 -17.13
C GLU A 272 12.14 43.71 -15.82
N GLY A 273 11.73 43.12 -14.69
CA GLY A 273 11.84 43.72 -13.37
C GLY A 273 13.28 43.78 -12.82
N GLY A 274 14.29 43.28 -13.55
CA GLY A 274 15.68 43.24 -13.16
C GLY A 274 16.04 42.13 -12.15
N GLU A 275 15.12 41.23 -11.83
CA GLU A 275 15.40 39.97 -11.11
C GLU A 275 16.01 38.95 -12.05
N THR A 276 16.88 38.12 -11.51
CA THR A 276 17.52 37.01 -12.25
C THR A 276 17.04 35.68 -11.68
N TYR A 277 16.56 34.79 -12.54
CA TYR A 277 16.05 33.48 -12.15
C TYR A 277 16.96 32.37 -12.67
N ILE A 278 17.20 31.35 -11.85
CA ILE A 278 18.01 30.18 -12.18
C ILE A 278 17.07 28.98 -12.30
N MET A 279 17.10 28.34 -13.47
CA MET A 279 16.31 27.16 -13.80
C MET A 279 16.96 26.37 -14.95
N ALA A 280 16.50 25.16 -15.22
CA ALA A 280 16.97 24.38 -16.35
C ALA A 280 16.60 25.07 -17.68
N GLU A 281 17.56 25.11 -18.65
CA GLU A 281 17.35 25.71 -19.96
C GLU A 281 16.16 25.10 -20.70
N ALA A 282 16.02 23.79 -20.65
CA ALA A 282 14.94 23.06 -21.33
C ALA A 282 13.52 23.44 -20.83
N LEU A 283 13.40 24.02 -19.64
CA LEU A 283 12.13 24.39 -19.02
C LEU A 283 11.90 25.90 -18.93
N MET A 284 12.91 26.69 -19.32
CA MET A 284 12.95 28.13 -19.15
C MET A 284 11.72 28.83 -19.74
N ASP A 285 11.45 28.63 -21.02
CA ASP A 285 10.37 29.35 -21.72
C ASP A 285 9.02 29.12 -21.07
N LYS A 286 8.75 27.84 -20.68
CA LYS A 286 7.52 27.46 -19.98
C LYS A 286 7.41 28.14 -18.63
N VAL A 287 8.49 28.16 -17.85
CA VAL A 287 8.51 28.77 -16.50
C VAL A 287 8.35 30.28 -16.58
N MET A 288 9.05 30.95 -17.49
CA MET A 288 8.96 32.40 -17.69
C MET A 288 7.56 32.81 -18.16
N HIS A 289 6.96 32.04 -19.09
CA HIS A 289 5.58 32.29 -19.52
C HIS A 289 4.57 32.14 -18.36
N ILE A 290 4.70 31.09 -17.54
CA ILE A 290 3.84 30.91 -16.36
C ILE A 290 4.03 32.05 -15.35
N GLY A 291 5.24 32.56 -15.21
CA GLY A 291 5.57 33.72 -14.39
C GLY A 291 5.03 35.06 -14.92
N GLY A 292 4.44 35.06 -16.13
CA GLY A 292 3.89 36.27 -16.77
C GLY A 292 4.94 37.21 -17.35
N PHE A 293 6.16 36.69 -17.63
CA PHE A 293 7.23 37.49 -18.24
C PHE A 293 7.16 37.41 -19.78
N GLU A 294 6.98 38.53 -20.44
CA GLU A 294 6.97 38.63 -21.90
C GLU A 294 8.38 38.86 -22.47
N HIS A 295 9.25 39.60 -21.73
CA HIS A 295 10.62 39.90 -22.13
C HIS A 295 11.60 39.44 -21.05
N TYR A 296 12.55 38.64 -21.47
CA TYR A 296 13.63 38.15 -20.62
C TYR A 296 14.87 37.81 -21.48
N GLU A 297 16.03 37.79 -20.85
CA GLU A 297 17.30 37.54 -21.50
C GLU A 297 18.11 36.50 -20.74
N VAL A 298 18.66 35.53 -21.43
CA VAL A 298 19.66 34.59 -20.90
C VAL A 298 21.00 35.29 -20.80
N ILE A 299 21.46 35.56 -19.57
CA ILE A 299 22.70 36.30 -19.33
C ILE A 299 23.89 35.40 -19.00
N ALA A 300 23.65 34.14 -18.62
CA ALA A 300 24.70 33.14 -18.44
C ALA A 300 24.07 31.72 -18.46
N SER A 301 24.90 30.70 -18.72
CA SER A 301 24.54 29.29 -18.66
C SER A 301 25.67 28.46 -18.06
N TYR A 302 25.30 27.46 -17.23
CA TYR A 302 26.25 26.57 -16.56
C TYR A 302 25.65 25.16 -16.41
N PRO A 303 26.46 24.10 -16.35
CA PRO A 303 25.97 22.78 -15.96
C PRO A 303 25.57 22.77 -14.49
N GLY A 304 24.62 21.93 -14.12
CA GLY A 304 24.11 21.88 -12.73
C GLY A 304 25.21 21.66 -11.67
N GLN A 305 26.25 20.88 -11.98
CA GLN A 305 27.39 20.68 -11.09
C GLN A 305 28.16 21.99 -10.75
N PHE A 306 28.02 23.03 -11.55
CA PHE A 306 28.64 24.33 -11.26
C PHE A 306 28.10 24.95 -9.98
N PHE A 307 26.80 24.73 -9.69
CA PHE A 307 26.11 25.29 -8.54
C PHE A 307 26.29 24.47 -7.26
N GLU A 308 26.95 23.33 -7.34
CA GLU A 308 27.11 22.42 -6.20
C GLU A 308 27.74 23.13 -5.00
N ASN A 309 27.12 22.92 -3.84
CA ASN A 309 27.46 23.51 -2.53
C ASN A 309 27.23 25.02 -2.38
N MET A 310 26.69 25.72 -3.36
CA MET A 310 26.16 27.07 -3.17
C MET A 310 25.00 27.03 -2.15
N LEU A 311 24.64 28.18 -1.60
CA LEU A 311 23.57 28.32 -0.64
C LEU A 311 22.49 29.25 -1.16
N ALA A 312 21.24 28.82 -1.07
CA ALA A 312 20.06 29.67 -1.20
C ALA A 312 19.45 29.95 0.17
N GLN A 313 18.78 31.09 0.34
CA GLN A 313 18.00 31.41 1.51
C GLN A 313 16.63 30.77 1.41
N HIS A 314 16.17 30.11 2.46
CA HIS A 314 14.81 29.60 2.52
C HIS A 314 13.79 30.77 2.42
N PRO A 315 12.68 30.64 1.66
CA PRO A 315 11.82 31.78 1.33
C PRO A 315 11.08 32.40 2.52
N PHE A 316 10.87 31.66 3.60
CA PHE A 316 10.10 32.15 4.77
C PHE A 316 10.62 31.65 6.13
N LEU A 317 11.66 30.83 6.18
CA LEU A 317 12.32 30.43 7.43
C LEU A 317 13.76 30.96 7.45
N ASP A 318 14.27 31.26 8.63
CA ASP A 318 15.66 31.71 8.81
C ASP A 318 16.64 30.52 8.77
N LYS A 319 16.76 29.94 7.58
CA LYS A 319 17.69 28.84 7.30
C LYS A 319 18.13 28.85 5.84
N THR A 320 19.15 28.09 5.52
CA THR A 320 19.67 27.95 4.16
C THR A 320 19.26 26.62 3.52
N SER A 321 19.15 26.64 2.20
CA SER A 321 18.99 25.47 1.33
C SER A 321 20.26 25.30 0.53
N ARG A 322 20.94 24.16 0.71
CA ARG A 322 22.17 23.84 -0.03
C ARG A 322 21.87 23.34 -1.43
N LEU A 323 22.61 23.79 -2.42
CA LEU A 323 22.54 23.28 -3.77
C LEU A 323 23.28 21.94 -3.84
N VAL A 324 22.60 20.90 -4.30
CA VAL A 324 23.10 19.53 -4.39
C VAL A 324 22.81 18.94 -5.76
N ASN A 325 23.49 17.85 -6.12
CA ASN A 325 23.33 17.22 -7.43
C ASN A 325 22.82 15.77 -7.29
N ALA A 326 21.88 15.37 -8.16
CA ALA A 326 21.47 13.99 -8.33
C ALA A 326 20.91 13.72 -9.73
N GLU A 327 21.10 12.49 -10.20
CA GLU A 327 20.71 12.03 -11.55
C GLU A 327 19.18 11.86 -11.70
N TYR A 328 18.41 11.79 -10.61
CA TYR A 328 16.95 11.61 -10.66
C TYR A 328 16.20 12.87 -11.10
N VAL A 329 16.85 14.03 -11.12
CA VAL A 329 16.22 15.28 -11.57
C VAL A 329 15.93 15.20 -13.05
N THR A 330 14.67 15.33 -13.45
CA THR A 330 14.24 15.26 -14.86
C THR A 330 13.94 16.63 -15.43
N MET A 331 13.91 16.71 -16.79
CA MET A 331 13.56 17.92 -17.52
C MET A 331 12.14 17.86 -18.12
N ASP A 332 11.28 16.98 -17.61
CA ASP A 332 9.92 16.76 -18.15
C ASP A 332 8.91 17.78 -17.61
N SER A 333 9.14 18.28 -16.39
CA SER A 333 8.22 19.19 -15.71
C SER A 333 8.94 20.05 -14.67
N GLY A 334 8.22 21.05 -14.16
CA GLY A 334 8.74 21.95 -13.14
C GLY A 334 9.75 22.95 -13.67
N THR A 335 10.91 23.06 -13.00
CA THR A 335 11.96 24.04 -13.27
C THR A 335 13.34 23.43 -13.44
N GLY A 336 13.48 22.10 -13.25
CA GLY A 336 14.77 21.43 -13.13
C GLY A 336 15.49 21.68 -11.81
N CYS A 337 14.93 22.50 -10.92
CA CYS A 337 15.40 22.70 -9.55
C CYS A 337 14.42 22.02 -8.60
N VAL A 338 14.82 20.91 -8.00
CA VAL A 338 13.93 20.09 -7.15
C VAL A 338 14.09 20.49 -5.69
N HIS A 339 12.99 20.93 -5.08
CA HIS A 339 12.87 21.07 -3.63
C HIS A 339 13.13 19.72 -2.96
N THR A 340 14.08 19.67 -2.01
CA THR A 340 14.55 18.43 -1.39
C THR A 340 14.34 18.47 0.12
N ALA A 341 13.51 17.54 0.62
CA ALA A 341 13.14 17.41 2.02
C ALA A 341 13.25 15.93 2.47
N PRO A 342 14.31 15.54 3.19
CA PRO A 342 14.70 14.15 3.42
C PRO A 342 13.69 13.34 4.22
N GLY A 343 12.78 13.97 4.95
CA GLY A 343 11.72 13.29 5.70
C GLY A 343 10.54 12.82 4.83
N PHE A 344 10.43 13.29 3.57
CA PHE A 344 9.21 13.15 2.76
C PHE A 344 9.41 12.45 1.41
N GLY A 345 10.63 12.10 1.04
CA GLY A 345 10.93 11.41 -0.21
C GLY A 345 12.13 10.47 -0.10
N ALA A 346 12.07 9.32 -0.77
CA ALA A 346 13.15 8.34 -0.75
C ALA A 346 14.42 8.89 -1.45
N ASP A 347 14.26 9.54 -2.61
CA ASP A 347 15.36 10.16 -3.35
C ASP A 347 15.96 11.35 -2.59
N ASP A 348 15.09 12.15 -1.95
CA ASP A 348 15.48 13.26 -1.09
C ASP A 348 16.32 12.78 0.10
N TYR A 349 15.84 11.72 0.76
CA TYR A 349 16.57 11.10 1.87
C TYR A 349 17.95 10.59 1.44
N GLN A 350 18.03 9.81 0.36
CA GLN A 350 19.31 9.27 -0.13
C GLN A 350 20.27 10.38 -0.53
N THR A 351 19.76 11.42 -1.20
CA THR A 351 20.57 12.57 -1.59
C THR A 351 21.08 13.34 -0.38
N CYS A 352 20.21 13.67 0.58
CA CYS A 352 20.62 14.37 1.79
C CYS A 352 21.64 13.57 2.61
N MET A 353 21.45 12.24 2.75
CA MET A 353 22.43 11.39 3.45
C MET A 353 23.79 11.34 2.75
N ARG A 354 23.81 11.30 1.42
CA ARG A 354 25.07 11.37 0.62
C ARG A 354 25.84 12.67 0.86
N TYR A 355 25.13 13.78 1.08
CA TYR A 355 25.73 15.09 1.40
C TYR A 355 25.94 15.33 2.89
N GLY A 356 25.70 14.33 3.75
CA GLY A 356 25.90 14.42 5.21
C GLY A 356 24.96 15.43 5.90
N MET A 357 23.74 15.57 5.39
CA MET A 357 22.72 16.45 5.96
C MET A 357 21.92 15.72 7.05
N ASP A 358 21.41 16.50 8.00
CA ASP A 358 20.51 15.99 9.03
C ASP A 358 19.15 15.57 8.45
N LEU A 359 18.47 14.65 9.14
CA LEU A 359 17.09 14.29 8.85
C LEU A 359 16.14 15.19 9.64
N VAL A 360 15.35 15.98 8.94
CA VAL A 360 14.35 16.89 9.53
C VAL A 360 12.96 16.46 9.08
N VAL A 361 12.06 16.23 10.06
CA VAL A 361 10.64 15.93 9.85
C VAL A 361 9.81 16.94 10.63
N PRO A 362 9.39 18.05 10.03
CA PRO A 362 8.66 19.11 10.72
C PRO A 362 7.15 18.84 10.86
N VAL A 363 6.72 17.59 10.83
CA VAL A 363 5.33 17.15 10.97
C VAL A 363 5.27 16.05 12.02
N ASP A 364 4.30 16.13 12.94
CA ASP A 364 4.07 15.13 13.97
C ASP A 364 3.28 13.91 13.46
N ASP A 365 3.06 12.93 14.33
CA ASP A 365 2.33 11.69 14.01
C ASP A 365 0.88 11.92 13.57
N TYR A 366 0.31 13.09 13.85
CA TYR A 366 -1.06 13.47 13.50
C TYR A 366 -1.15 14.41 12.29
N GLY A 367 -0.06 14.55 11.55
CA GLY A 367 -0.01 15.40 10.37
C GLY A 367 -0.02 16.91 10.68
N ARG A 368 0.42 17.32 11.89
CA ARG A 368 0.52 18.71 12.28
C ARG A 368 1.96 19.19 12.23
N HIS A 369 2.13 20.40 11.75
CA HIS A 369 3.43 21.05 11.76
C HIS A 369 3.92 21.27 13.18
N THR A 370 5.19 20.92 13.43
CA THR A 370 5.90 21.23 14.67
C THR A 370 6.37 22.69 14.69
N ASP A 371 6.93 23.15 15.81
CA ASP A 371 7.49 24.51 15.96
C ASP A 371 8.57 24.83 14.91
N TYR A 372 9.19 23.81 14.33
CA TYR A 372 10.17 23.96 13.25
C TYR A 372 9.59 24.63 11.99
N ALA A 373 8.30 24.54 11.76
CA ALA A 373 7.62 25.14 10.62
C ALA A 373 7.31 26.65 10.82
N GLY A 374 7.69 27.24 11.95
CA GLY A 374 7.52 28.66 12.25
C GLY A 374 6.04 29.06 12.29
N LYS A 375 5.61 29.99 11.44
CA LYS A 375 4.22 30.50 11.42
C LYS A 375 3.15 29.44 11.12
N TYR A 376 3.54 28.27 10.60
CA TYR A 376 2.64 27.15 10.31
C TYR A 376 2.54 26.13 11.46
N ALA A 377 3.28 26.33 12.56
CA ALA A 377 3.25 25.44 13.72
C ALA A 377 1.83 25.19 14.22
N GLY A 378 1.48 23.92 14.46
CA GLY A 378 0.16 23.46 14.91
C GLY A 378 -0.89 23.31 13.81
N MET A 379 -0.69 23.85 12.60
CA MET A 379 -1.56 23.63 11.45
C MET A 379 -1.40 22.20 10.92
N THR A 380 -2.46 21.63 10.38
CA THR A 380 -2.36 20.37 9.63
C THR A 380 -1.69 20.60 8.27
N THR A 381 -1.22 19.51 7.65
CA THR A 381 -0.66 19.55 6.28
C THR A 381 -1.64 20.03 5.22
N GLU A 382 -2.96 19.94 5.49
CA GLU A 382 -4.03 20.42 4.60
C GLU A 382 -4.31 21.93 4.82
N GLU A 383 -4.10 22.45 6.04
CA GLU A 383 -4.37 23.86 6.39
C GLU A 383 -3.19 24.79 6.05
N SER A 384 -1.99 24.27 5.87
CA SER A 384 -0.73 25.03 5.66
C SER A 384 -0.40 25.32 4.15
#